data_ec8528453b2c2108dd9005a6bd562e19
#
_entry.id   ec8528453b2c2108dd9005a6bd562e19
#
_cell.length_a   1.000
_cell.length_b   1.000
_cell.length_c   1.000
_cell.angle_alpha   90.00
_cell.angle_beta   90.00
_cell.angle_gamma   90.00
#
_symmetry.space_group_name_H-M   'P 1'
#
loop_
_entity.id
_entity.type
_entity.pdbx_description
1 polymer ?
#
loop_
_entity_poly.entity_id
_entity_poly.type
_entity_poly.pdbx_seq_one_letter_code
_entity_poly.pdbx_strand_id
1 'polypeptide(L)'
;MANVGYIRVSSAEQNTARQLDGVQLDKTFIEKVSGATADREQLHAMLDYVRDGDAVHVHEISRLARSLIDLNTLIRDLNKKGVTVIFHQERMTFSPDREQDPLQQLMFNMLASFAQFERQIIKHRQAEGIAKAKERGEYMGRKKTMKQ
;
A
#
# COMPACT_ATOMS: atom_id res chain seq x y z
N MET A 1 23.54 5.81 -0.22
CA MET A 1 22.35 5.38 -0.97
C MET A 1 22.28 3.86 -0.99
N ALA A 2 21.23 3.32 -0.47
CA ALA A 2 21.06 1.87 -0.41
C ALA A 2 19.90 1.42 -1.28
N ASN A 3 20.03 0.23 -1.85
CA ASN A 3 18.95 -0.42 -2.58
C ASN A 3 18.33 -1.45 -1.66
N VAL A 4 17.08 -1.25 -1.32
CA VAL A 4 16.36 -2.08 -0.36
C VAL A 4 15.24 -2.79 -1.08
N GLY A 5 15.10 -4.09 -0.84
CA GLY A 5 14.03 -4.87 -1.45
C GLY A 5 12.97 -5.24 -0.44
N TYR A 6 11.72 -5.23 -0.87
CA TYR A 6 10.61 -5.72 -0.08
C TYR A 6 9.92 -6.83 -0.87
N ILE A 7 9.90 -8.02 -0.29
CA ILE A 7 9.31 -9.20 -0.92
C ILE A 7 8.21 -9.72 0.00
N ARG A 8 7.03 -9.93 -0.56
CA ARG A 8 5.92 -10.48 0.21
C ARG A 8 5.44 -11.78 -0.44
N VAL A 9 5.34 -12.82 0.39
CA VAL A 9 4.85 -14.13 -0.06
C VAL A 9 3.79 -14.62 0.93
N SER A 10 2.91 -15.50 0.46
CA SER A 10 1.96 -16.14 1.36
C SER A 10 2.67 -17.23 2.16
N SER A 11 2.05 -17.68 3.23
CA SER A 11 2.63 -18.72 4.05
C SER A 11 2.83 -20.04 3.28
N ALA A 12 2.02 -20.26 2.23
CA ALA A 12 2.14 -21.44 1.39
C ALA A 12 3.20 -21.30 0.31
N GLU A 13 3.60 -20.08 0.00
CA GLU A 13 4.59 -19.82 -1.03
C GLU A 13 5.96 -19.71 -0.40
N GLN A 14 6.89 -20.52 -0.88
CA GLN A 14 8.22 -20.53 -0.28
C GLN A 14 9.29 -19.98 -1.21
N ASN A 15 8.97 -19.79 -2.48
CA ASN A 15 9.95 -19.32 -3.46
C ASN A 15 9.88 -17.81 -3.62
N THR A 16 10.88 -17.13 -3.08
CA THR A 16 11.00 -15.67 -3.21
C THR A 16 11.93 -15.27 -4.34
N ALA A 17 12.58 -16.25 -4.99
CA ALA A 17 13.65 -15.97 -5.94
C ALA A 17 13.17 -15.22 -7.18
N ARG A 18 11.90 -15.35 -7.54
CA ARG A 18 11.38 -14.69 -8.73
C ARG A 18 11.15 -13.20 -8.52
N GLN A 19 10.92 -12.81 -7.27
CA GLN A 19 10.73 -11.39 -6.99
C GLN A 19 12.08 -10.72 -6.93
N LEU A 20 12.22 -9.65 -7.69
CA LEU A 20 13.44 -8.85 -7.73
C LEU A 20 14.68 -9.63 -8.19
N ASP A 21 14.45 -10.66 -9.02
CA ASP A 21 15.54 -11.41 -9.61
C ASP A 21 16.37 -10.46 -10.49
N GLY A 22 17.70 -10.53 -10.34
CA GLY A 22 18.59 -9.68 -11.12
C GLY A 22 18.78 -8.26 -10.54
N VAL A 23 18.08 -7.92 -9.49
CA VAL A 23 18.25 -6.63 -8.84
C VAL A 23 19.26 -6.77 -7.71
N GLN A 24 20.28 -5.90 -7.71
CA GLN A 24 21.27 -5.89 -6.64
C GLN A 24 20.75 -5.12 -5.46
N LEU A 25 20.55 -5.81 -4.35
CA LEU A 25 19.96 -5.23 -3.15
C LEU A 25 20.97 -5.25 -2.01
N ASP A 26 21.03 -4.16 -1.26
CA ASP A 26 21.87 -4.09 -0.07
C ASP A 26 21.19 -4.71 1.13
N LYS A 27 19.86 -4.68 1.15
CA LYS A 27 19.08 -5.25 2.23
C LYS A 27 17.74 -5.71 1.67
N THR A 28 17.27 -6.86 2.14
CA THR A 28 15.98 -7.41 1.69
C THR A 28 15.12 -7.71 2.89
N PHE A 29 13.88 -7.27 2.85
CA PHE A 29 12.87 -7.56 3.86
C PHE A 29 11.87 -8.53 3.25
N ILE A 30 11.73 -9.70 3.85
CA ILE A 30 10.83 -10.73 3.35
C ILE A 30 9.66 -10.89 4.31
N GLU A 31 8.47 -10.60 3.80
CA GLU A 31 7.24 -10.68 4.58
C GLU A 31 6.53 -11.98 4.24
N LYS A 32 6.26 -12.79 5.24
CA LYS A 32 5.46 -14.00 5.08
C LYS A 32 4.12 -13.73 5.74
N VAL A 33 3.07 -13.70 4.94
CA VAL A 33 1.74 -13.34 5.39
C VAL A 33 0.84 -14.55 5.35
N SER A 34 0.27 -14.92 6.49
CA SER A 34 -0.78 -15.92 6.52
C SER A 34 -2.12 -15.21 6.30
N GLY A 35 -3.11 -15.95 5.83
CA GLY A 35 -4.41 -15.37 5.55
C GLY A 35 -5.08 -14.73 6.74
N ALA A 36 -4.70 -15.13 7.94
CA ALA A 36 -5.33 -14.65 9.16
C ALA A 36 -4.67 -13.39 9.71
N THR A 37 -3.50 -13.02 9.20
CA THR A 37 -2.72 -11.91 9.75
C THR A 37 -2.65 -10.75 8.79
N ALA A 38 -3.03 -9.58 9.27
CA ALA A 38 -2.86 -8.34 8.51
C ALA A 38 -1.62 -7.58 8.93
N ASP A 39 -0.87 -8.12 9.87
CA ASP A 39 0.31 -7.47 10.40
C ASP A 39 1.45 -7.58 9.40
N ARG A 40 2.10 -6.45 9.14
CA ARG A 40 3.19 -6.38 8.16
C ARG A 40 4.46 -5.92 8.88
N GLU A 41 4.98 -6.78 9.72
CA GLU A 41 6.15 -6.46 10.54
C GLU A 41 7.36 -6.07 9.70
N GLN A 42 7.60 -6.80 8.61
CA GLN A 42 8.76 -6.51 7.76
C GLN A 42 8.59 -5.21 7.01
N LEU A 43 7.37 -4.85 6.64
CA LEU A 43 7.12 -3.56 6.02
C LEU A 43 7.46 -2.44 6.99
N HIS A 44 7.01 -2.56 8.24
CA HIS A 44 7.32 -1.56 9.25
C HIS A 44 8.82 -1.47 9.53
N ALA A 45 9.49 -2.62 9.57
CA ALA A 45 10.95 -2.64 9.75
C ALA A 45 11.65 -1.94 8.60
N MET A 46 11.18 -2.14 7.37
CA MET A 46 11.75 -1.48 6.20
C MET A 46 11.53 0.03 6.27
N LEU A 47 10.31 0.45 6.64
CA LEU A 47 10.01 1.87 6.73
C LEU A 47 10.90 2.58 7.74
N ASP A 48 11.25 1.89 8.83
CA ASP A 48 12.16 2.43 9.82
C ASP A 48 13.62 2.40 9.38
N TYR A 49 13.96 1.44 8.53
CA TYR A 49 15.34 1.24 8.08
C TYR A 49 15.78 2.26 7.02
N VAL A 50 14.90 2.59 6.09
CA VAL A 50 15.29 3.41 4.94
C VAL A 50 15.53 4.86 5.34
N ARG A 51 16.41 5.49 4.58
CA ARG A 51 16.84 6.86 4.84
C ARG A 51 16.83 7.67 3.56
N ASP A 52 17.03 8.95 3.70
CA ASP A 52 17.12 9.86 2.57
C ASP A 52 18.15 9.35 1.56
N GLY A 53 17.73 9.29 0.30
CA GLY A 53 18.56 8.81 -0.78
C GLY A 53 18.44 7.34 -1.09
N ASP A 54 17.78 6.57 -0.24
CA ASP A 54 17.60 5.14 -0.48
C ASP A 54 16.52 4.88 -1.52
N ALA A 55 16.56 3.68 -2.11
CA ALA A 55 15.55 3.24 -3.07
C ALA A 55 14.94 1.92 -2.59
N VAL A 56 13.62 1.86 -2.60
CA VAL A 56 12.89 0.65 -2.28
C VAL A 56 12.44 -0.02 -3.58
N HIS A 57 12.81 -1.28 -3.74
CA HIS A 57 12.47 -2.07 -4.90
C HIS A 57 11.39 -3.08 -4.54
N VAL A 58 10.33 -3.12 -5.33
CA VAL A 58 9.21 -4.04 -5.13
C VAL A 58 8.92 -4.70 -6.47
N HIS A 59 8.63 -6.00 -6.45
CA HIS A 59 8.37 -6.72 -7.68
C HIS A 59 7.15 -6.17 -8.41
N GLU A 60 6.04 -6.01 -7.68
CA GLU A 60 4.82 -5.45 -8.24
C GLU A 60 4.04 -4.74 -7.15
N ILE A 61 3.13 -3.87 -7.57
CA ILE A 61 2.38 -3.02 -6.64
C ILE A 61 1.62 -3.86 -5.61
N SER A 62 1.02 -4.97 -6.03
CA SER A 62 0.24 -5.82 -5.14
C SER A 62 1.06 -6.45 -4.02
N ARG A 63 2.38 -6.46 -4.15
CA ARG A 63 3.26 -7.01 -3.11
C ARG A 63 3.56 -5.99 -2.01
N LEU A 64 3.27 -4.72 -2.25
CA LEU A 64 3.53 -3.67 -1.26
C LEU A 64 2.24 -3.17 -0.62
N ALA A 65 1.23 -2.92 -1.41
CA ALA A 65 0.03 -2.22 -0.96
C ALA A 65 -1.19 -3.11 -1.07
N ARG A 66 -2.14 -2.93 -0.14
CA ARG A 66 -3.39 -3.67 -0.12
C ARG A 66 -4.50 -2.97 -0.91
N SER A 67 -4.35 -1.66 -1.11
CA SER A 67 -5.34 -0.85 -1.79
C SER A 67 -4.65 0.36 -2.38
N LEU A 68 -5.37 1.11 -3.19
CA LEU A 68 -4.84 2.36 -3.76
C LEU A 68 -4.60 3.41 -2.67
N ILE A 69 -5.44 3.41 -1.65
CA ILE A 69 -5.26 4.30 -0.51
C ILE A 69 -3.95 3.97 0.21
N ASP A 70 -3.73 2.70 0.48
CA ASP A 70 -2.52 2.22 1.14
C ASP A 70 -1.28 2.57 0.31
N LEU A 71 -1.36 2.33 -1.00
CA LEU A 71 -0.26 2.62 -1.92
C LEU A 71 0.08 4.11 -1.93
N ASN A 72 -0.92 4.94 -2.03
CA ASN A 72 -0.72 6.39 -2.05
C ASN A 72 -0.04 6.86 -0.76
N THR A 73 -0.50 6.35 0.37
CA THR A 73 0.08 6.70 1.67
C THR A 73 1.53 6.27 1.77
N LEU A 74 1.82 5.03 1.36
CA LEU A 74 3.18 4.50 1.44
C LEU A 74 4.14 5.29 0.55
N ILE A 75 3.73 5.60 -0.67
CA ILE A 75 4.58 6.37 -1.58
C ILE A 75 4.83 7.76 -1.04
N ARG A 76 3.78 8.42 -0.54
CA ARG A 76 3.94 9.75 0.03
C ARG A 76 4.88 9.77 1.22
N ASP A 77 4.71 8.80 2.13
CA ASP A 77 5.55 8.75 3.32
C ASP A 77 7.00 8.47 2.97
N LEU A 78 7.24 7.55 2.04
CA LEU A 78 8.59 7.23 1.62
C LEU A 78 9.24 8.40 0.88
N ASN A 79 8.51 9.03 -0.03
CA ASN A 79 9.04 10.19 -0.75
C ASN A 79 9.32 11.35 0.20
N LYS A 80 8.48 11.53 1.21
CA LYS A 80 8.70 12.57 2.21
C LYS A 80 9.99 12.34 2.99
N LYS A 81 10.36 11.09 3.14
CA LYS A 81 11.59 10.69 3.80
C LYS A 81 12.81 10.77 2.89
N GLY A 82 12.59 11.07 1.61
CA GLY A 82 13.66 11.14 0.63
C GLY A 82 13.96 9.82 -0.06
N VAL A 83 13.02 8.88 0.00
CA VAL A 83 13.19 7.53 -0.52
C VAL A 83 12.42 7.37 -1.83
N THR A 84 13.07 6.74 -2.81
CA THR A 84 12.46 6.43 -4.10
C THR A 84 11.82 5.05 -4.04
N VAL A 85 10.67 4.88 -4.69
CA VAL A 85 9.97 3.59 -4.74
C VAL A 85 9.92 3.14 -6.20
N ILE A 86 10.36 1.90 -6.44
CA ILE A 86 10.43 1.34 -7.80
C ILE A 86 9.64 0.04 -7.85
N PHE A 87 8.65 0.00 -8.76
CA PHE A 87 7.88 -1.21 -9.03
C PHE A 87 8.34 -1.77 -10.36
N HIS A 88 8.95 -2.95 -10.32
CA HIS A 88 9.61 -3.51 -11.50
C HIS A 88 8.63 -4.07 -12.52
N GLN A 89 7.59 -4.74 -12.08
CA GLN A 89 6.61 -5.33 -13.01
C GLN A 89 5.88 -4.26 -13.79
N GLU A 90 5.43 -3.21 -13.12
CA GLU A 90 4.71 -2.12 -13.75
C GLU A 90 5.63 -1.09 -14.38
N ARG A 91 6.93 -1.18 -14.08
CA ARG A 91 7.94 -0.24 -14.59
C ARG A 91 7.61 1.19 -14.19
N MET A 92 7.25 1.36 -12.92
CA MET A 92 6.90 2.67 -12.37
C MET A 92 7.88 3.05 -11.28
N THR A 93 8.30 4.30 -11.31
CA THR A 93 9.21 4.86 -10.31
C THR A 93 8.59 6.11 -9.73
N PHE A 94 8.60 6.20 -8.41
CA PHE A 94 8.11 7.38 -7.69
C PHE A 94 9.24 7.94 -6.85
N SER A 95 9.84 9.03 -7.31
CA SER A 95 10.97 9.63 -6.60
C SER A 95 10.53 10.89 -5.84
N PRO A 96 11.29 11.29 -4.81
CA PRO A 96 10.96 12.49 -4.04
C PRO A 96 10.96 13.76 -4.87
N ASP A 97 11.80 13.78 -5.91
CA ASP A 97 11.90 14.93 -6.80
C ASP A 97 11.10 14.75 -8.10
N ARG A 98 9.97 14.05 -8.01
CA ARG A 98 9.15 13.72 -9.17
C ARG A 98 8.64 14.97 -9.91
N GLU A 99 8.66 16.11 -9.27
CA GLU A 99 8.25 17.34 -9.93
C GLU A 99 9.13 17.67 -11.13
N GLN A 100 10.35 17.14 -11.15
CA GLN A 100 11.28 17.35 -12.25
C GLN A 100 11.04 16.36 -13.38
N ASP A 101 10.16 15.38 -13.17
CA ASP A 101 9.82 14.37 -14.17
C ASP A 101 8.31 14.41 -14.41
N PRO A 102 7.87 14.99 -15.55
CA PRO A 102 6.45 15.13 -15.79
C PRO A 102 5.68 13.81 -15.79
N LEU A 103 6.29 12.74 -16.26
CA LEU A 103 5.63 11.43 -16.26
C LEU A 103 5.41 10.91 -14.86
N GLN A 104 6.41 11.00 -14.00
CA GLN A 104 6.27 10.59 -12.60
C GLN A 104 5.22 11.41 -11.89
N GLN A 105 5.20 12.71 -12.14
CA GLN A 105 4.21 13.58 -11.54
C GLN A 105 2.80 13.21 -11.99
N LEU A 106 2.63 12.92 -13.28
CA LEU A 106 1.33 12.49 -13.80
C LEU A 106 0.89 11.18 -13.15
N MET A 107 1.78 10.19 -13.07
CA MET A 107 1.45 8.91 -12.47
C MET A 107 1.06 9.06 -11.01
N PHE A 108 1.78 9.89 -10.27
CA PHE A 108 1.45 10.12 -8.88
C PHE A 108 0.09 10.81 -8.73
N ASN A 109 -0.18 11.78 -9.59
CA ASN A 109 -1.47 12.49 -9.54
C ASN A 109 -2.62 11.56 -9.87
N MET A 110 -2.44 10.66 -10.83
CA MET A 110 -3.45 9.66 -11.15
C MET A 110 -3.68 8.72 -9.98
N LEU A 111 -2.60 8.27 -9.35
CA LEU A 111 -2.70 7.41 -8.19
C LEU A 111 -3.47 8.08 -7.05
N ALA A 112 -3.17 9.35 -6.80
CA ALA A 112 -3.84 10.10 -5.75
C ALA A 112 -5.34 10.25 -6.06
N SER A 113 -5.67 10.49 -7.34
CA SER A 113 -7.07 10.60 -7.75
C SER A 113 -7.82 9.29 -7.60
N PHE A 114 -7.20 8.19 -8.00
CA PHE A 114 -7.82 6.87 -7.83
C PHE A 114 -8.01 6.52 -6.37
N ALA A 115 -7.05 6.86 -5.52
CA ALA A 115 -7.17 6.62 -4.08
C ALA A 115 -8.33 7.43 -3.50
N GLN A 116 -8.49 8.66 -3.94
CA GLN A 116 -9.62 9.49 -3.51
C GLN A 116 -10.95 8.89 -3.94
N PHE A 117 -11.01 8.40 -5.18
CA PHE A 117 -12.20 7.74 -5.69
C PHE A 117 -12.52 6.49 -4.87
N GLU A 118 -11.51 5.72 -4.53
CA GLU A 118 -11.70 4.52 -3.71
C GLU A 118 -12.27 4.89 -2.33
N ARG A 119 -11.78 5.97 -1.72
CA ARG A 119 -12.32 6.44 -0.44
C ARG A 119 -13.80 6.80 -0.57
N GLN A 120 -14.17 7.45 -1.66
CA GLN A 120 -15.56 7.84 -1.88
C GLN A 120 -16.46 6.63 -2.06
N ILE A 121 -15.98 5.62 -2.78
CA ILE A 121 -16.75 4.38 -2.95
C ILE A 121 -16.96 3.68 -1.61
N ILE A 122 -15.90 3.62 -0.80
CA ILE A 122 -16.00 2.99 0.52
C ILE A 122 -17.03 3.71 1.38
N LYS A 123 -16.99 5.04 1.41
CA LYS A 123 -17.95 5.83 2.16
C LYS A 123 -19.38 5.60 1.67
N HIS A 124 -19.54 5.54 0.36
CA HIS A 124 -20.86 5.31 -0.23
C HIS A 124 -21.42 3.95 0.17
N ARG A 125 -20.59 2.92 0.10
CA ARG A 125 -21.00 1.57 0.49
C ARG A 125 -21.35 1.49 1.96
N GLN A 126 -20.58 2.18 2.81
CA GLN A 126 -20.87 2.21 4.23
C GLN A 126 -22.20 2.89 4.51
N ALA A 127 -22.48 4.01 3.83
CA ALA A 127 -23.74 4.70 3.98
C ALA A 127 -24.91 3.84 3.54
N GLU A 128 -24.77 3.12 2.43
CA GLU A 128 -25.82 2.21 1.97
C GLU A 128 -26.04 1.08 2.96
N GLY A 129 -24.96 0.53 3.51
CA GLY A 129 -25.06 -0.54 4.48
C GLY A 129 -25.78 -0.10 5.73
N ILE A 130 -25.50 1.09 6.22
CA ILE A 130 -26.16 1.64 7.39
C ILE A 130 -27.64 1.86 7.10
N ALA A 131 -27.96 2.43 5.93
CA ALA A 131 -29.34 2.69 5.56
C ALA A 131 -30.14 1.39 5.49
N LYS A 132 -29.56 0.35 4.89
CA LYS A 132 -30.23 -0.94 4.80
C LYS A 132 -30.40 -1.59 6.16
N ALA A 133 -29.41 -1.48 7.02
CA ALA A 133 -29.52 -2.01 8.36
C ALA A 133 -30.62 -1.33 9.15
N LYS A 134 -30.76 -0.03 8.99
CA LYS A 134 -31.85 0.71 9.64
C LYS A 134 -33.21 0.25 9.14
N GLU A 135 -33.35 0.03 7.84
CA GLU A 135 -34.60 -0.45 7.27
C GLU A 135 -35.00 -1.80 7.83
N ARG A 136 -34.03 -2.65 8.09
CA ARG A 136 -34.28 -3.98 8.64
C ARG A 136 -34.37 -4.00 10.15
N GLY A 137 -34.14 -2.86 10.80
CA GLY A 137 -34.10 -2.81 12.25
C GLY A 137 -32.84 -3.45 12.84
N GLU A 138 -31.81 -3.63 12.04
CA GLU A 138 -30.58 -4.29 12.47
C GLU A 138 -29.47 -3.33 12.86
N TYR A 139 -29.69 -2.06 12.66
CA TYR A 139 -28.64 -1.08 12.96
C TYR A 139 -28.35 -1.04 14.45
N MET A 140 -27.11 -1.28 14.79
CA MET A 140 -26.68 -1.41 16.18
C MET A 140 -25.84 -0.24 16.66
N GLY A 141 -25.64 0.75 15.82
CA GLY A 141 -24.82 1.88 16.23
C GLY A 141 -25.35 2.60 17.44
N ARG A 142 -26.67 2.58 17.60
CA ARG A 142 -27.31 3.12 18.76
C ARG A 142 -28.45 2.20 19.16
N LYS A 143 -28.46 1.84 20.41
CA LYS A 143 -29.52 0.99 20.91
C LYS A 143 -30.84 1.71 20.80
N LYS A 144 -31.79 1.09 20.16
CA LYS A 144 -33.12 1.66 20.09
C LYS A 144 -33.81 1.46 21.40
N THR A 145 -34.39 2.55 21.84
CA THR A 145 -35.28 2.36 22.93
C THR A 145 -36.51 1.69 22.40
N MET A 146 -37.20 0.85 23.03
CA MET A 146 -38.21 0.15 22.42
C MET A 146 -39.54 0.60 22.49
N LYS A 147 -39.59 0.76 22.32
CA LYS A 147 -40.42 0.97 22.16
C LYS A 147 -41.20 0.63 21.98
N GLN A 148 -41.49 0.52 22.04
CA GLN A 148 -42.00 0.49 21.75
C GLN A 148 -42.41 0.44 21.23
#